data_3dc8acc2726cbd22340629ab5045587f
#
_entry.id   3dc8acc2726cbd22340629ab5045587f
#
_cell.length_a   1.000
_cell.length_b   1.000
_cell.length_c   1.000
_cell.angle_alpha   90.00
_cell.angle_beta   90.00
_cell.angle_gamma   90.00
#
_symmetry.space_group_name_H-M   'P 1'
#
loop_
_entity.id
_entity.type
_entity.pdbx_description
1 polymer ?
#
loop_
_entity_poly.entity_id
_entity_poly.type
_entity_poly.pdbx_seq_one_letter_code
_entity_poly.pdbx_strand_id
1 'polypeptide(L)'
;LYKSELQSGQKLGTKRILEIGITDEENNFLTFEFSYMSSELVYAKPTESTVEKIPELESLQVVHVPPFSGIGVVETPYVREYQDFLIGQGKPGDILRNLLMVIYSEKRDEWKNLCEDIKGIFGYSLLPPDYVGRPFILCEYQPGVAIKRRQKSLPKLDISCAGSGFLQVLMLLGFFYARPASVLLLDEPDAHLHVILQKQVYDRLRQVAQQRGCQLLIATHSEVLIDGTSPERILSFFSHPHRLVSETDRDRVREALKRLTSLDLLMAEQSPGILYLESENDLNLLREWAKVLEHPAFEFLKEPFWHNNQGRHPREARAHFFALKDIKSDILGVLILDGDNRKLPEHELSADGLAILRWRRYEAENYLINPEALARYVQGIEPDLFAAPSAENGLNFLRNQLPPAVYNNPLADHEYLDVTPASKTLLPGFFEAAGLPLTKDEYYLIAAQMLSEEIPSEVKEKLDLIYEALGLGDSQTQEL
;
A
#
# COMPACT_ATOMS: atom_id res chain seq x y z
N LEU A 1 -3.92 7.20 14.79
CA LEU A 1 -3.88 6.89 16.24
C LEU A 1 -3.57 5.41 16.42
N TYR A 2 -2.27 5.05 16.44
CA TYR A 2 -1.82 3.68 16.55
C TYR A 2 -2.01 3.15 17.97
N LYS A 3 -2.59 1.94 18.09
CA LYS A 3 -2.52 1.11 19.27
C LYS A 3 -1.06 0.71 19.49
N SER A 4 -0.35 1.35 20.44
CA SER A 4 0.75 0.66 21.09
C SER A 4 0.13 -0.28 22.11
N GLU A 5 0.40 -1.57 22.04
CA GLU A 5 -0.01 -2.54 23.03
C GLU A 5 0.48 -2.13 24.41
N LEU A 6 -0.45 -2.00 25.35
CA LEU A 6 -0.14 -1.79 26.76
C LEU A 6 0.47 -3.09 27.28
N GLN A 7 1.75 -3.11 27.59
CA GLN A 7 2.35 -4.17 28.37
C GLN A 7 1.65 -4.28 29.72
N SER A 8 1.34 -5.51 30.12
CA SER A 8 0.62 -5.81 31.36
C SER A 8 1.41 -5.28 32.56
N GLY A 9 0.90 -4.20 33.17
CA GLY A 9 1.49 -3.59 34.37
C GLY A 9 1.55 -2.07 34.35
N GLN A 10 1.34 -1.39 33.23
CA GLN A 10 1.28 0.08 33.19
C GLN A 10 -0.08 0.58 33.70
N LYS A 11 -0.07 1.37 34.75
CA LYS A 11 -1.26 2.08 35.25
C LYS A 11 -1.82 3.00 34.16
N LEU A 12 -3.13 2.90 33.90
CA LEU A 12 -3.91 3.84 33.08
C LEU A 12 -3.76 5.28 33.63
N GLY A 13 -2.68 5.95 33.34
CA GLY A 13 -2.38 7.24 33.97
C GLY A 13 -1.95 8.35 33.02
N THR A 14 -1.55 8.06 31.80
CA THR A 14 -1.18 9.09 30.83
C THR A 14 -2.17 9.12 29.69
N LYS A 15 -3.14 10.05 29.73
CA LYS A 15 -3.94 10.40 28.55
C LYS A 15 -2.97 10.81 27.45
N ARG A 16 -2.92 10.08 26.35
CA ARG A 16 -2.21 10.57 25.17
C ARG A 16 -3.05 11.68 24.57
N ILE A 17 -2.51 12.89 24.60
CA ILE A 17 -3.12 14.08 24.01
C ILE A 17 -2.40 14.33 22.70
N LEU A 18 -3.14 14.41 21.61
CA LEU A 18 -2.67 14.93 20.34
C LEU A 18 -3.12 16.39 20.25
N GLU A 19 -2.20 17.29 20.02
CA GLU A 19 -2.52 18.69 19.80
C GLU A 19 -2.40 19.02 18.30
N ILE A 20 -3.42 19.66 17.75
CA ILE A 20 -3.39 20.20 16.41
C ILE A 20 -3.51 21.71 16.50
N GLY A 21 -2.46 22.40 16.07
CA GLY A 21 -2.42 23.86 15.98
C GLY A 21 -2.63 24.34 14.55
N ILE A 22 -3.45 25.35 14.38
CA ILE A 22 -3.66 26.07 13.11
C ILE A 22 -3.24 27.50 13.31
N THR A 23 -2.37 28.02 12.46
CA THR A 23 -1.92 29.42 12.48
C THR A 23 -2.30 30.09 11.17
N ASP A 24 -2.91 31.27 11.22
CA ASP A 24 -3.19 32.09 10.04
C ASP A 24 -2.02 33.03 9.68
N GLU A 25 -2.16 33.83 8.63
CA GLU A 25 -1.16 34.80 8.18
C GLU A 25 -0.93 35.94 9.19
N GLU A 26 -1.90 36.19 10.08
CA GLU A 26 -1.86 37.21 11.13
C GLU A 26 -1.25 36.66 12.45
N ASN A 27 -0.75 35.41 12.43
CA ASN A 27 -0.24 34.67 13.60
C ASN A 27 -1.31 34.39 14.66
N ASN A 28 -2.58 34.38 14.32
CA ASN A 28 -3.61 33.84 15.18
C ASN A 28 -3.42 32.32 15.28
N PHE A 29 -3.35 31.82 16.51
CA PHE A 29 -3.08 30.43 16.78
C PHE A 29 -4.31 29.76 17.40
N LEU A 30 -4.77 28.67 16.79
CA LEU A 30 -5.84 27.84 17.29
C LEU A 30 -5.29 26.47 17.63
N THR A 31 -5.56 25.98 18.83
CA THR A 31 -5.13 24.67 19.26
C THR A 31 -6.32 23.83 19.70
N PHE A 32 -6.38 22.63 19.17
CA PHE A 32 -7.33 21.61 19.56
C PHE A 32 -6.60 20.44 20.20
N GLU A 33 -7.05 20.03 21.38
CA GLU A 33 -6.56 18.86 22.09
C GLU A 33 -7.46 17.67 21.79
N PHE A 34 -6.88 16.57 21.33
CA PHE A 34 -7.57 15.31 21.09
C PHE A 34 -7.18 14.30 22.16
N SER A 35 -8.14 13.89 22.96
CA SER A 35 -7.95 12.93 24.04
C SER A 35 -8.56 11.58 23.66
N TYR A 36 -7.74 10.52 23.65
CA TYR A 36 -8.20 9.16 23.42
C TYR A 36 -8.90 8.62 24.68
N MET A 37 -10.13 8.19 24.55
CA MET A 37 -10.91 7.64 25.66
C MET A 37 -11.16 6.13 25.51
N SER A 38 -11.40 5.65 24.29
CA SER A 38 -11.60 4.23 23.97
C SER A 38 -11.30 3.97 22.51
N SER A 39 -11.34 2.71 22.07
CA SER A 39 -11.20 2.35 20.65
C SER A 39 -12.21 3.01 19.71
N GLU A 40 -13.30 3.52 20.23
CA GLU A 40 -14.40 4.09 19.46
C GLU A 40 -14.61 5.59 19.72
N LEU A 41 -13.92 6.18 20.72
CA LEU A 41 -14.21 7.53 21.17
C LEU A 41 -12.94 8.37 21.37
N VAL A 42 -12.87 9.45 20.60
CA VAL A 42 -11.86 10.51 20.74
C VAL A 42 -12.60 11.81 21.02
N TYR A 43 -12.22 12.49 22.11
CA TYR A 43 -12.72 13.84 22.39
C TYR A 43 -11.80 14.87 21.75
N ALA A 44 -12.38 15.81 21.01
CA ALA A 44 -11.73 17.02 20.54
C ALA A 44 -12.18 18.20 21.41
N LYS A 45 -11.25 18.92 21.99
CA LYS A 45 -11.52 20.09 22.83
C LYS A 45 -10.65 21.27 22.38
N PRO A 46 -11.24 22.44 22.09
CA PRO A 46 -10.43 23.65 21.88
C PRO A 46 -9.74 24.06 23.19
N THR A 47 -8.54 24.59 23.11
CA THR A 47 -7.87 25.21 24.26
C THR A 47 -8.61 26.49 24.68
N GLU A 48 -8.40 26.95 25.92
CA GLU A 48 -9.06 28.19 26.43
C GLU A 48 -8.74 29.39 25.54
N SER A 49 -7.46 29.53 25.12
CA SER A 49 -7.05 30.59 24.19
C SER A 49 -7.72 30.54 22.81
N THR A 50 -8.10 29.32 22.36
CA THR A 50 -8.85 29.11 21.13
C THR A 50 -10.32 29.54 21.29
N VAL A 51 -10.95 29.20 22.41
CA VAL A 51 -12.35 29.56 22.69
C VAL A 51 -12.57 31.07 22.65
N GLU A 52 -11.64 31.86 23.17
CA GLU A 52 -11.70 33.32 23.16
C GLU A 52 -11.65 33.90 21.72
N LYS A 53 -11.01 33.20 20.79
CA LYS A 53 -10.84 33.63 19.38
C LYS A 53 -11.93 33.10 18.43
N ILE A 54 -12.77 32.16 18.86
CA ILE A 54 -13.83 31.58 17.99
C ILE A 54 -14.73 32.64 17.36
N PRO A 55 -15.16 33.72 18.05
CA PRO A 55 -15.99 34.75 17.43
C PRO A 55 -15.33 35.46 16.24
N GLU A 56 -14.01 35.62 16.25
CA GLU A 56 -13.24 36.26 15.17
C GLU A 56 -13.11 35.33 13.95
N LEU A 57 -13.28 34.04 14.14
CA LEU A 57 -13.11 32.97 13.16
C LEU A 57 -14.43 32.47 12.55
N GLU A 58 -15.58 33.00 12.96
CA GLU A 58 -16.88 32.66 12.37
C GLU A 58 -16.93 32.88 10.84
N SER A 59 -16.01 33.70 10.30
CA SER A 59 -15.86 33.92 8.85
C SER A 59 -15.09 32.77 8.14
N LEU A 60 -14.31 31.95 8.88
CA LEU A 60 -13.53 30.86 8.27
C LEU A 60 -14.42 29.63 8.06
N GLN A 61 -14.75 29.37 6.80
CA GLN A 61 -15.56 28.21 6.44
C GLN A 61 -14.65 27.13 5.82
N VAL A 62 -14.46 26.03 6.54
CA VAL A 62 -13.72 24.87 6.06
C VAL A 62 -14.71 23.80 5.60
N VAL A 63 -14.56 23.33 4.38
CA VAL A 63 -15.36 22.23 3.84
C VAL A 63 -14.44 21.06 3.54
N HIS A 64 -14.71 19.91 4.16
CA HIS A 64 -14.02 18.66 3.89
C HIS A 64 -14.84 17.81 2.92
N VAL A 65 -14.20 17.33 1.88
CA VAL A 65 -14.77 16.37 0.92
C VAL A 65 -13.96 15.08 1.02
N PRO A 66 -14.47 14.07 1.74
CA PRO A 66 -13.82 12.78 1.88
C PRO A 66 -13.81 12.01 0.56
N PRO A 67 -13.05 10.88 0.48
CA PRO A 67 -13.03 10.03 -0.70
C PRO A 67 -14.43 9.56 -1.09
N PHE A 68 -14.67 9.46 -2.39
CA PHE A 68 -15.96 9.04 -2.91
C PHE A 68 -16.21 7.54 -2.69
N SER A 69 -17.27 7.21 -1.97
CA SER A 69 -17.66 5.83 -1.65
C SER A 69 -18.90 5.33 -2.42
N GLY A 70 -19.36 6.09 -3.42
CA GLY A 70 -20.60 5.81 -4.15
C GLY A 70 -21.73 6.76 -3.76
N ILE A 71 -22.92 6.56 -4.35
CA ILE A 71 -24.12 7.33 -4.02
C ILE A 71 -25.25 6.38 -3.59
N GLY A 72 -26.14 6.88 -2.72
CA GLY A 72 -27.37 6.19 -2.38
C GLY A 72 -28.32 6.07 -3.57
N VAL A 73 -29.07 4.99 -3.63
CA VAL A 73 -30.10 4.79 -4.68
C VAL A 73 -31.22 5.80 -4.52
N VAL A 74 -31.58 6.11 -3.30
CA VAL A 74 -32.67 7.03 -2.93
C VAL A 74 -32.13 8.06 -1.92
N GLU A 75 -32.40 9.32 -2.16
CA GLU A 75 -32.00 10.42 -1.29
C GLU A 75 -33.20 11.36 -1.09
N THR A 76 -33.63 11.55 0.18
CA THR A 76 -34.70 12.47 0.56
C THR A 76 -34.11 13.86 0.84
N PRO A 77 -34.92 14.92 0.81
CA PRO A 77 -34.46 16.23 1.26
C PRO A 77 -34.04 16.23 2.72
N TYR A 78 -32.78 16.65 2.96
CA TYR A 78 -32.19 16.77 4.29
C TYR A 78 -31.99 18.23 4.67
N VAL A 79 -32.19 18.56 5.94
CA VAL A 79 -31.76 19.84 6.51
C VAL A 79 -30.21 19.91 6.53
N ARG A 80 -29.67 21.12 6.54
CA ARG A 80 -28.23 21.36 6.41
C ARG A 80 -27.43 20.65 7.51
N GLU A 81 -27.90 20.68 8.74
CA GLU A 81 -27.26 20.06 9.91
C GLU A 81 -27.10 18.54 9.73
N TYR A 82 -28.10 17.89 9.13
CA TYR A 82 -28.03 16.46 8.86
C TYR A 82 -27.10 16.14 7.69
N GLN A 83 -27.04 17.01 6.66
CA GLN A 83 -26.06 16.89 5.60
C GLN A 83 -24.64 17.00 6.16
N ASP A 84 -24.37 17.96 7.06
CA ASP A 84 -23.07 18.16 7.70
C ASP A 84 -22.69 16.96 8.58
N PHE A 85 -23.65 16.35 9.26
CA PHE A 85 -23.46 15.11 10.01
C PHE A 85 -23.04 13.95 9.10
N LEU A 86 -23.69 13.77 7.94
CA LEU A 86 -23.32 12.72 6.99
C LEU A 86 -21.93 12.94 6.37
N ILE A 87 -21.54 14.19 6.10
CA ILE A 87 -20.18 14.54 5.68
C ILE A 87 -19.18 14.11 6.75
N GLY A 88 -19.44 14.45 8.01
CA GLY A 88 -18.59 14.07 9.15
C GLY A 88 -18.48 12.56 9.36
N GLN A 89 -19.47 11.77 8.88
CA GLN A 89 -19.40 10.30 8.86
C GLN A 89 -18.68 9.71 7.64
N GLY A 90 -18.14 10.52 6.75
CA GLY A 90 -17.49 10.04 5.52
C GLY A 90 -18.47 9.53 4.47
N LYS A 91 -19.73 10.02 4.47
CA LYS A 91 -20.80 9.62 3.54
C LYS A 91 -21.25 10.76 2.61
N PRO A 92 -20.34 11.38 1.86
CA PRO A 92 -20.66 12.52 1.00
C PRO A 92 -21.59 12.12 -0.16
N GLY A 93 -21.56 10.88 -0.58
CA GLY A 93 -22.43 10.37 -1.64
C GLY A 93 -23.91 10.32 -1.28
N ASP A 94 -24.24 10.24 0.02
CA ASP A 94 -25.62 10.20 0.50
C ASP A 94 -26.31 11.58 0.50
N ILE A 95 -25.58 12.65 0.15
CA ILE A 95 -26.10 14.02 0.06
C ILE A 95 -25.92 14.68 -1.31
N LEU A 96 -25.45 13.94 -2.31
CA LEU A 96 -25.15 14.53 -3.62
C LEU A 96 -26.39 15.17 -4.27
N ARG A 97 -27.53 14.50 -4.20
CA ARG A 97 -28.79 15.02 -4.77
C ARG A 97 -29.29 16.26 -3.99
N ASN A 98 -29.07 16.31 -2.69
CA ASN A 98 -29.35 17.47 -1.86
C ASN A 98 -28.46 18.66 -2.26
N LEU A 99 -27.16 18.45 -2.49
CA LEU A 99 -26.25 19.50 -2.98
C LEU A 99 -26.73 20.06 -4.32
N LEU A 100 -27.08 19.20 -5.29
CA LEU A 100 -27.61 19.62 -6.58
C LEU A 100 -28.93 20.40 -6.45
N MET A 101 -29.82 19.98 -5.55
CA MET A 101 -31.08 20.65 -5.28
C MET A 101 -30.82 22.05 -4.70
N VAL A 102 -29.93 22.21 -3.73
CA VAL A 102 -29.54 23.51 -3.15
C VAL A 102 -28.97 24.44 -4.21
N ILE A 103 -28.03 23.94 -5.05
CA ILE A 103 -27.47 24.76 -6.14
C ILE A 103 -28.57 25.21 -7.09
N TYR A 104 -29.47 24.32 -7.48
CA TYR A 104 -30.55 24.64 -8.42
C TYR A 104 -31.57 25.60 -7.83
N SER A 105 -32.02 25.42 -6.57
CA SER A 105 -33.06 26.25 -5.95
C SER A 105 -32.57 27.60 -5.46
N GLU A 106 -31.38 27.66 -4.88
CA GLU A 106 -30.89 28.83 -4.16
C GLU A 106 -29.81 29.61 -4.91
N LYS A 107 -29.06 28.97 -5.85
CA LYS A 107 -27.87 29.51 -6.49
C LYS A 107 -27.91 29.33 -8.01
N ARG A 108 -28.83 29.97 -8.67
CA ARG A 108 -29.12 29.78 -10.10
C ARG A 108 -27.92 29.99 -11.05
N ASP A 109 -27.06 30.94 -10.75
CA ASP A 109 -25.86 31.17 -11.58
C ASP A 109 -24.83 30.08 -11.38
N GLU A 110 -24.68 29.58 -10.16
CA GLU A 110 -23.81 28.43 -9.88
C GLU A 110 -24.33 27.13 -10.52
N TRP A 111 -25.65 26.99 -10.63
CA TRP A 111 -26.24 25.88 -11.38
C TRP A 111 -25.85 25.93 -12.87
N LYS A 112 -25.85 27.10 -13.47
CA LYS A 112 -25.40 27.29 -14.88
C LYS A 112 -23.92 26.90 -15.02
N ASN A 113 -23.07 27.40 -14.11
CA ASN A 113 -21.65 27.12 -14.10
C ASN A 113 -21.40 25.59 -13.97
N LEU A 114 -22.08 24.93 -13.04
CA LEU A 114 -22.03 23.47 -12.87
C LEU A 114 -22.41 22.72 -14.15
N CYS A 115 -23.53 23.14 -14.79
CA CYS A 115 -23.99 22.54 -16.04
C CYS A 115 -22.95 22.71 -17.17
N GLU A 116 -22.31 23.89 -17.26
CA GLU A 116 -21.27 24.16 -18.25
C GLU A 116 -20.01 23.33 -18.00
N ASP A 117 -19.60 23.17 -16.75
CA ASP A 117 -18.47 22.35 -16.37
C ASP A 117 -18.70 20.88 -16.72
N ILE A 118 -19.82 20.32 -16.30
CA ILE A 118 -20.16 18.93 -16.60
C ILE A 118 -20.26 18.71 -18.12
N LYS A 119 -20.81 19.67 -18.84
CA LYS A 119 -20.88 19.59 -20.31
C LYS A 119 -19.49 19.68 -20.94
N GLY A 120 -18.61 20.53 -20.41
CA GLY A 120 -17.25 20.68 -20.92
C GLY A 120 -16.38 19.44 -20.68
N ILE A 121 -16.50 18.81 -19.50
CA ILE A 121 -15.69 17.66 -19.10
C ILE A 121 -16.20 16.37 -19.72
N PHE A 122 -17.52 16.11 -19.69
CA PHE A 122 -18.11 14.83 -20.09
C PHE A 122 -18.97 14.88 -21.37
N GLY A 123 -19.29 16.08 -21.83
CA GLY A 123 -20.28 16.25 -22.91
C GLY A 123 -21.71 15.95 -22.47
N TYR A 124 -21.99 15.82 -21.19
CA TYR A 124 -23.30 15.48 -20.64
C TYR A 124 -24.07 16.76 -20.25
N SER A 125 -25.39 16.71 -20.36
CA SER A 125 -26.28 17.80 -19.95
C SER A 125 -27.01 17.41 -18.67
N LEU A 126 -26.75 18.12 -17.56
CA LEU A 126 -27.51 17.97 -16.33
C LEU A 126 -28.91 18.54 -16.50
N LEU A 127 -29.91 17.87 -15.96
CA LEU A 127 -31.28 18.35 -15.90
C LEU A 127 -31.62 18.89 -14.51
N PRO A 128 -32.55 19.84 -14.41
CA PRO A 128 -32.99 20.35 -13.11
C PRO A 128 -33.41 19.22 -12.17
N PRO A 129 -32.94 19.21 -10.92
CA PRO A 129 -33.42 18.27 -9.93
C PRO A 129 -34.91 18.42 -9.71
N ASP A 130 -35.64 17.31 -9.54
CA ASP A 130 -37.11 17.29 -9.34
C ASP A 130 -37.48 16.54 -8.07
N TYR A 131 -38.31 17.15 -7.25
CA TYR A 131 -38.82 16.58 -6.01
C TYR A 131 -40.35 16.62 -5.95
N VAL A 132 -41.02 17.22 -6.94
CA VAL A 132 -42.48 17.43 -6.91
C VAL A 132 -43.24 16.11 -7.03
N GLY A 133 -44.05 15.80 -6.03
CA GLY A 133 -44.88 14.59 -6.00
C GLY A 133 -44.09 13.28 -5.83
N ARG A 134 -42.86 13.35 -5.33
CA ARG A 134 -41.98 12.19 -5.09
C ARG A 134 -41.48 12.17 -3.65
N PRO A 135 -41.23 11.00 -3.07
CA PRO A 135 -40.64 10.89 -1.73
C PRO A 135 -39.10 11.04 -1.74
N PHE A 136 -38.46 11.25 -2.92
CA PHE A 136 -37.01 11.35 -3.11
C PHE A 136 -36.67 12.41 -4.16
N ILE A 137 -35.43 12.89 -4.14
CA ILE A 137 -34.91 13.83 -5.12
C ILE A 137 -34.48 13.07 -6.38
N LEU A 138 -35.10 13.35 -7.51
CA LEU A 138 -34.69 12.83 -8.81
C LEU A 138 -33.66 13.78 -9.44
N CYS A 139 -32.49 13.26 -9.77
CA CYS A 139 -31.45 13.96 -10.52
C CYS A 139 -31.14 13.18 -11.80
N GLU A 140 -31.32 13.84 -12.94
CA GLU A 140 -31.16 13.21 -14.25
C GLU A 140 -30.10 13.93 -15.09
N TYR A 141 -29.52 13.21 -16.03
CA TYR A 141 -28.63 13.74 -17.05
C TYR A 141 -28.92 13.15 -18.41
N GLN A 142 -28.48 13.80 -19.48
CA GLN A 142 -28.54 13.31 -20.85
C GLN A 142 -27.12 13.11 -21.37
N PRO A 143 -26.72 11.88 -21.74
CA PRO A 143 -25.38 11.61 -22.26
C PRO A 143 -25.23 12.05 -23.70
N GLY A 144 -24.25 12.91 -23.97
CA GLY A 144 -23.73 13.20 -25.31
C GLY A 144 -24.63 14.00 -26.26
N VAL A 145 -24.14 14.20 -27.46
CA VAL A 145 -24.85 14.80 -28.60
C VAL A 145 -25.40 13.68 -29.47
N ALA A 146 -26.67 13.75 -29.85
CA ALA A 146 -27.27 12.78 -30.76
C ALA A 146 -26.52 12.74 -32.11
N ILE A 147 -25.80 11.67 -32.37
CA ILE A 147 -24.97 11.50 -33.58
C ILE A 147 -25.84 11.22 -34.82
N LYS A 148 -27.09 10.84 -34.65
CA LYS A 148 -27.98 10.51 -35.76
C LYS A 148 -29.18 11.45 -35.82
N ARG A 149 -29.35 12.09 -36.99
CA ARG A 149 -30.46 13.00 -37.36
C ARG A 149 -31.90 12.45 -37.13
N ARG A 150 -32.07 11.21 -36.71
CA ARG A 150 -33.35 10.51 -36.49
C ARG A 150 -33.74 10.30 -35.02
N GLN A 151 -32.86 10.57 -34.06
CA GLN A 151 -33.21 10.45 -32.65
C GLN A 151 -33.89 11.76 -32.17
N LYS A 152 -35.18 11.73 -31.93
CA LYS A 152 -35.98 12.90 -31.53
C LYS A 152 -35.67 13.42 -30.13
N SER A 153 -35.10 12.61 -29.25
CA SER A 153 -34.60 13.03 -27.92
C SER A 153 -33.55 12.03 -27.41
N LEU A 154 -32.56 12.55 -26.68
CA LEU A 154 -31.63 11.71 -25.92
C LEU A 154 -32.33 11.09 -24.71
N PRO A 155 -31.99 9.87 -24.30
CA PRO A 155 -32.56 9.30 -23.07
C PRO A 155 -32.14 10.13 -21.86
N LYS A 156 -33.05 10.31 -20.93
CA LYS A 156 -32.78 10.83 -19.61
C LYS A 156 -32.41 9.66 -18.71
N LEU A 157 -31.30 9.76 -18.03
CA LEU A 157 -30.79 8.75 -17.11
C LEU A 157 -30.66 9.34 -15.72
N ASP A 158 -31.03 8.59 -14.70
CA ASP A 158 -30.74 8.98 -13.32
C ASP A 158 -29.22 8.98 -13.09
N ILE A 159 -28.72 9.90 -12.25
CA ILE A 159 -27.28 10.02 -11.98
C ILE A 159 -26.70 8.71 -11.43
N SER A 160 -27.48 7.88 -10.74
CA SER A 160 -27.01 6.56 -10.26
C SER A 160 -26.64 5.59 -11.39
N CYS A 161 -27.07 5.83 -12.62
CA CYS A 161 -26.68 5.06 -13.80
C CYS A 161 -25.34 5.48 -14.39
N ALA A 162 -24.72 6.53 -13.86
CA ALA A 162 -23.45 7.04 -14.38
C ALA A 162 -22.25 6.29 -13.80
N GLY A 163 -21.12 6.36 -14.50
CA GLY A 163 -19.87 5.80 -14.00
C GLY A 163 -19.33 6.56 -12.78
N SER A 164 -18.53 5.89 -11.95
CA SER A 164 -17.94 6.43 -10.71
C SER A 164 -17.19 7.74 -10.93
N GLY A 165 -16.39 7.86 -11.99
CA GLY A 165 -15.65 9.08 -12.30
C GLY A 165 -16.54 10.29 -12.58
N PHE A 166 -17.70 10.09 -13.24
CA PHE A 166 -18.68 11.18 -13.41
C PHE A 166 -19.27 11.61 -12.07
N LEU A 167 -19.65 10.65 -11.24
CA LEU A 167 -20.24 10.92 -9.93
C LEU A 167 -19.25 11.63 -9.00
N GLN A 168 -17.99 11.25 -9.04
CA GLN A 168 -16.93 11.89 -8.27
C GLN A 168 -16.76 13.36 -8.66
N VAL A 169 -16.65 13.66 -9.95
CA VAL A 169 -16.53 15.03 -10.43
C VAL A 169 -17.79 15.83 -10.09
N LEU A 170 -18.96 15.24 -10.27
CA LEU A 170 -20.23 15.88 -9.92
C LEU A 170 -20.31 16.18 -8.42
N MET A 171 -19.80 15.30 -7.57
CA MET A 171 -19.72 15.53 -6.12
C MET A 171 -18.73 16.66 -5.78
N LEU A 172 -17.52 16.63 -6.30
CA LEU A 172 -16.50 17.67 -6.08
C LEU A 172 -17.02 19.05 -6.47
N LEU A 173 -17.56 19.19 -7.68
CA LEU A 173 -18.13 20.44 -8.15
C LEU A 173 -19.42 20.80 -7.39
N GLY A 174 -20.22 19.80 -7.03
CA GLY A 174 -21.40 19.97 -6.20
C GLY A 174 -21.09 20.61 -4.85
N PHE A 175 -20.07 20.12 -4.15
CA PHE A 175 -19.58 20.75 -2.91
C PHE A 175 -19.11 22.17 -3.15
N PHE A 176 -18.30 22.36 -4.19
CA PHE A 176 -17.76 23.67 -4.53
C PHE A 176 -18.85 24.72 -4.77
N TYR A 177 -19.89 24.34 -5.48
CA TYR A 177 -20.97 25.26 -5.83
C TYR A 177 -22.05 25.39 -4.76
N ALA A 178 -22.32 24.30 -3.99
CA ALA A 178 -23.33 24.33 -2.94
C ALA A 178 -22.87 25.06 -1.67
N ARG A 179 -21.59 24.91 -1.32
CA ARG A 179 -21.07 25.39 -0.03
C ARG A 179 -20.12 26.57 -0.21
N PRO A 180 -20.31 27.67 0.51
CA PRO A 180 -19.29 28.69 0.63
C PRO A 180 -18.10 28.06 1.40
N ALA A 181 -16.88 28.27 0.91
CA ALA A 181 -15.68 27.76 1.57
C ALA A 181 -14.56 28.78 1.46
N SER A 182 -13.90 29.08 2.57
CA SER A 182 -12.61 29.76 2.60
C SER A 182 -11.48 28.77 2.31
N VAL A 183 -11.63 27.53 2.81
CA VAL A 183 -10.70 26.42 2.61
C VAL A 183 -11.49 25.17 2.23
N LEU A 184 -11.04 24.49 1.18
CA LEU A 184 -11.56 23.21 0.74
C LEU A 184 -10.50 22.13 0.95
N LEU A 185 -10.82 21.15 1.79
CA LEU A 185 -10.00 19.98 2.04
C LEU A 185 -10.50 18.84 1.15
N LEU A 186 -9.68 18.36 0.23
CA LEU A 186 -10.01 17.28 -0.68
C LEU A 186 -9.14 16.06 -0.36
N ASP A 187 -9.78 14.93 -0.12
CA ASP A 187 -9.09 13.68 0.13
C ASP A 187 -9.27 12.75 -1.08
N GLU A 188 -8.16 12.40 -1.73
CA GLU A 188 -8.09 11.56 -2.93
C GLU A 188 -9.10 11.97 -4.03
N PRO A 189 -9.11 13.24 -4.48
CA PRO A 189 -10.10 13.73 -5.46
C PRO A 189 -9.92 13.11 -6.85
N ASP A 190 -8.81 12.47 -7.10
CA ASP A 190 -8.44 11.78 -8.34
C ASP A 190 -8.85 10.30 -8.35
N ALA A 191 -9.27 9.72 -7.22
CA ALA A 191 -9.74 8.35 -7.15
C ALA A 191 -10.83 8.08 -8.22
N HIS A 192 -10.80 6.93 -8.87
CA HIS A 192 -11.71 6.54 -9.95
C HIS A 192 -11.68 7.40 -11.23
N LEU A 193 -10.78 8.40 -11.33
CA LEU A 193 -10.64 9.22 -12.53
C LEU A 193 -9.53 8.68 -13.44
N HIS A 194 -9.81 8.60 -14.73
CA HIS A 194 -8.78 8.35 -15.73
C HIS A 194 -7.79 9.52 -15.78
N VAL A 195 -6.51 9.26 -16.02
CA VAL A 195 -5.40 10.24 -16.02
C VAL A 195 -5.72 11.57 -16.74
N ILE A 196 -6.37 11.50 -17.92
CA ILE A 196 -6.76 12.71 -18.66
C ILE A 196 -7.80 13.53 -17.90
N LEU A 197 -8.76 12.86 -17.25
CA LEU A 197 -9.79 13.53 -16.45
C LEU A 197 -9.21 14.14 -15.17
N GLN A 198 -8.26 13.48 -14.52
CA GLN A 198 -7.58 14.01 -13.33
C GLN A 198 -7.04 15.42 -13.60
N LYS A 199 -6.30 15.59 -14.70
CA LYS A 199 -5.75 16.89 -15.09
C LYS A 199 -6.84 17.93 -15.35
N GLN A 200 -7.85 17.59 -16.15
CA GLN A 200 -8.94 18.52 -16.48
C GLN A 200 -9.71 18.97 -15.24
N VAL A 201 -10.04 18.03 -14.35
CA VAL A 201 -10.76 18.32 -13.11
C VAL A 201 -9.91 19.19 -12.18
N TYR A 202 -8.63 18.84 -12.02
CA TYR A 202 -7.71 19.59 -11.18
C TYR A 202 -7.54 21.05 -11.68
N ASP A 203 -7.31 21.25 -12.98
CA ASP A 203 -7.18 22.56 -13.55
C ASP A 203 -8.47 23.38 -13.35
N ARG A 204 -9.64 22.74 -13.49
CA ARG A 204 -10.92 23.41 -13.25
C ARG A 204 -11.13 23.77 -11.77
N LEU A 205 -10.83 22.85 -10.84
CA LEU A 205 -10.92 23.12 -9.40
C LEU A 205 -10.02 24.30 -9.00
N ARG A 206 -8.80 24.37 -9.52
CA ARG A 206 -7.89 25.52 -9.30
C ARG A 206 -8.46 26.83 -9.80
N GLN A 207 -9.01 26.84 -11.01
CA GLN A 207 -9.63 28.04 -11.58
C GLN A 207 -10.80 28.54 -10.73
N VAL A 208 -11.71 27.63 -10.34
CA VAL A 208 -12.87 27.99 -9.53
C VAL A 208 -12.44 28.46 -8.14
N ALA A 209 -11.45 27.80 -7.52
CA ALA A 209 -10.91 28.21 -6.23
C ALA A 209 -10.31 29.62 -6.28
N GLN A 210 -9.51 29.91 -7.32
CA GLN A 210 -8.90 31.23 -7.51
C GLN A 210 -9.97 32.30 -7.70
N GLN A 211 -11.00 32.04 -8.51
CA GLN A 211 -12.11 32.98 -8.74
C GLN A 211 -12.89 33.31 -7.47
N ARG A 212 -12.94 32.39 -6.52
CA ARG A 212 -13.68 32.53 -5.27
C ARG A 212 -12.84 32.93 -4.06
N GLY A 213 -11.53 33.08 -4.24
CA GLY A 213 -10.61 33.34 -3.12
C GLY A 213 -10.55 32.16 -2.13
N CYS A 214 -10.84 30.93 -2.58
CA CYS A 214 -10.83 29.71 -1.77
C CYS A 214 -9.46 29.03 -1.84
N GLN A 215 -8.92 28.61 -0.69
CA GLN A 215 -7.73 27.79 -0.62
C GLN A 215 -8.06 26.32 -0.85
N LEU A 216 -7.20 25.61 -1.59
CA LEU A 216 -7.30 24.16 -1.78
C LEU A 216 -6.17 23.46 -1.02
N LEU A 217 -6.53 22.52 -0.16
CA LEU A 217 -5.62 21.52 0.39
C LEU A 217 -6.06 20.16 -0.14
N ILE A 218 -5.16 19.48 -0.84
CA ILE A 218 -5.44 18.21 -1.51
C ILE A 218 -4.51 17.16 -0.97
N ALA A 219 -5.05 16.10 -0.36
CA ALA A 219 -4.32 14.88 -0.07
C ALA A 219 -4.45 13.95 -1.28
N THR A 220 -3.33 13.54 -1.86
CA THR A 220 -3.31 12.68 -3.06
C THR A 220 -1.98 11.99 -3.24
N HIS A 221 -2.03 10.85 -3.91
CA HIS A 221 -0.86 10.14 -4.44
C HIS A 221 -0.79 10.20 -5.99
N SER A 222 -1.59 11.04 -6.63
CA SER A 222 -1.63 11.16 -8.09
C SER A 222 -0.39 11.86 -8.65
N GLU A 223 0.34 11.14 -9.49
CA GLU A 223 1.48 11.69 -10.23
C GLU A 223 1.07 12.92 -11.09
N VAL A 224 -0.15 12.90 -11.63
CA VAL A 224 -0.67 13.98 -12.49
C VAL A 224 -0.85 15.27 -11.72
N LEU A 225 -1.35 15.20 -10.50
CA LEU A 225 -1.54 16.34 -9.63
C LEU A 225 -0.19 16.88 -9.14
N ILE A 226 0.72 15.99 -8.79
CA ILE A 226 2.08 16.33 -8.37
C ILE A 226 2.84 17.01 -9.50
N ASP A 227 2.80 16.46 -10.73
CA ASP A 227 3.48 17.03 -11.90
C ASP A 227 2.93 18.42 -12.29
N GLY A 228 1.63 18.62 -12.10
CA GLY A 228 0.96 19.90 -12.35
C GLY A 228 1.12 20.97 -11.27
N THR A 229 1.88 20.67 -10.19
CA THR A 229 2.01 21.54 -9.01
C THR A 229 3.46 21.96 -8.82
N SER A 230 3.70 23.23 -8.49
CA SER A 230 5.06 23.70 -8.20
C SER A 230 5.58 23.10 -6.89
N PRO A 231 6.88 22.75 -6.79
CA PRO A 231 7.46 22.03 -5.66
C PRO A 231 7.15 22.65 -4.30
N GLU A 232 7.27 23.95 -4.18
CA GLU A 232 7.04 24.69 -2.92
C GLU A 232 5.59 24.60 -2.39
N ARG A 233 4.66 24.12 -3.20
CA ARG A 233 3.26 23.85 -2.81
C ARG A 233 2.99 22.42 -2.46
N ILE A 234 3.99 21.54 -2.59
CA ILE A 234 3.89 20.13 -2.25
C ILE A 234 4.48 19.93 -0.87
N LEU A 235 3.66 19.38 0.04
CA LEU A 235 4.08 18.91 1.36
C LEU A 235 4.14 17.40 1.33
N SER A 236 5.34 16.85 1.45
CA SER A 236 5.57 15.43 1.60
C SER A 236 5.46 15.04 3.07
N PHE A 237 4.80 13.92 3.35
CA PHE A 237 4.68 13.33 4.71
C PHE A 237 5.59 12.12 4.89
N PHE A 238 6.42 11.80 3.91
CA PHE A 238 7.37 10.70 4.02
C PHE A 238 8.45 11.02 5.04
N SER A 239 8.74 10.06 5.91
CA SER A 239 9.60 10.11 7.09
C SER A 239 9.30 11.25 8.07
N HIS A 240 9.20 12.47 7.63
CA HIS A 240 8.74 13.64 8.39
C HIS A 240 8.10 14.68 7.47
N PRO A 241 7.12 15.47 7.93
CA PRO A 241 6.50 16.49 7.09
C PRO A 241 7.52 17.54 6.62
N HIS A 242 7.69 17.68 5.30
CA HIS A 242 8.58 18.68 4.70
C HIS A 242 8.04 19.17 3.37
N ARG A 243 8.38 20.42 3.00
CA ARG A 243 8.08 20.97 1.67
C ARG A 243 9.18 20.58 0.70
N LEU A 244 8.77 20.28 -0.53
CA LEU A 244 9.72 20.11 -1.62
C LEU A 244 10.34 21.47 -1.98
N VAL A 245 11.64 21.48 -2.26
CA VAL A 245 12.38 22.73 -2.50
C VAL A 245 12.67 22.93 -3.98
N SER A 246 12.81 21.86 -4.74
CA SER A 246 13.27 21.90 -6.13
C SER A 246 12.43 21.02 -7.07
N GLU A 247 12.52 21.31 -8.37
CA GLU A 247 11.98 20.46 -9.43
C GLU A 247 12.58 19.04 -9.37
N THR A 248 13.84 18.92 -8.99
CA THR A 248 14.51 17.62 -8.83
C THR A 248 13.86 16.79 -7.72
N ASP A 249 13.49 17.40 -6.59
CA ASP A 249 12.81 16.71 -5.50
C ASP A 249 11.42 16.23 -5.93
N ARG A 250 10.67 17.08 -6.65
CA ARG A 250 9.38 16.70 -7.22
C ARG A 250 9.53 15.53 -8.20
N ASP A 251 10.52 15.57 -9.08
CA ASP A 251 10.78 14.49 -10.04
C ASP A 251 11.15 13.18 -9.35
N ARG A 252 11.92 13.21 -8.25
CA ARG A 252 12.21 12.03 -7.43
C ARG A 252 10.95 11.44 -6.82
N VAL A 253 10.12 12.25 -6.18
CA VAL A 253 8.85 11.79 -5.60
C VAL A 253 7.95 11.19 -6.69
N ARG A 254 7.84 11.84 -7.85
CA ARG A 254 7.05 11.32 -8.98
C ARG A 254 7.58 9.98 -9.50
N GLU A 255 8.90 9.85 -9.70
CA GLU A 255 9.50 8.58 -10.16
C GLU A 255 9.34 7.47 -9.10
N ALA A 256 9.42 7.81 -7.82
CA ALA A 256 9.14 6.87 -6.74
C ALA A 256 7.70 6.37 -6.78
N LEU A 257 6.71 7.26 -6.90
CA LEU A 257 5.29 6.89 -6.97
C LEU A 257 4.95 6.04 -8.20
N LYS A 258 5.69 6.16 -9.31
CA LYS A 258 5.53 5.25 -10.46
C LYS A 258 5.96 3.82 -10.20
N ARG A 259 6.91 3.63 -9.29
CA ARG A 259 7.54 2.33 -9.00
C ARG A 259 7.00 1.66 -7.76
N LEU A 260 6.46 2.46 -6.82
CA LEU A 260 6.02 2.04 -5.51
C LEU A 260 4.49 2.02 -5.43
N THR A 261 3.98 1.01 -4.78
CA THR A 261 2.57 0.94 -4.40
C THR A 261 2.34 1.67 -3.07
N SER A 262 1.10 2.02 -2.75
CA SER A 262 0.75 2.57 -1.44
C SER A 262 1.10 1.61 -0.30
N LEU A 263 1.07 0.29 -0.58
CA LEU A 263 1.48 -0.72 0.38
C LEU A 263 2.99 -0.69 0.63
N ASP A 264 3.81 -0.52 -0.42
CA ASP A 264 5.27 -0.42 -0.27
C ASP A 264 5.64 0.76 0.62
N LEU A 265 4.97 1.91 0.45
CA LEU A 265 5.18 3.10 1.26
C LEU A 265 4.82 2.86 2.73
N LEU A 266 3.66 2.25 2.99
CA LEU A 266 3.21 1.93 4.33
C LEU A 266 4.14 0.93 5.02
N MET A 267 4.52 -0.13 4.32
CA MET A 267 5.43 -1.16 4.84
C MET A 267 6.83 -0.59 5.08
N ALA A 268 7.31 0.31 4.23
CA ALA A 268 8.60 0.97 4.42
C ALA A 268 8.64 1.81 5.71
N GLU A 269 7.52 2.43 6.11
CA GLU A 269 7.45 3.20 7.37
C GLU A 269 7.44 2.30 8.61
N GLN A 270 6.85 1.11 8.52
CA GLN A 270 6.61 0.21 9.64
C GLN A 270 7.70 -0.85 9.83
N SER A 271 8.46 -1.14 8.77
CA SER A 271 9.48 -2.18 8.78
C SER A 271 10.89 -1.59 8.96
N PRO A 272 11.81 -2.30 9.62
CA PRO A 272 13.21 -1.92 9.71
C PRO A 272 13.91 -1.92 8.35
N GLY A 273 13.40 -2.69 7.38
CA GLY A 273 13.95 -2.76 6.03
C GLY A 273 13.18 -3.71 5.14
N ILE A 274 13.67 -3.89 3.90
CA ILE A 274 13.03 -4.69 2.86
C ILE A 274 13.89 -5.87 2.43
N LEU A 275 13.25 -7.03 2.22
CA LEU A 275 13.85 -8.26 1.71
C LEU A 275 13.39 -8.51 0.27
N TYR A 276 14.32 -8.73 -0.64
CA TYR A 276 14.06 -9.11 -2.03
C TYR A 276 14.45 -10.57 -2.25
N LEU A 277 13.53 -11.37 -2.75
CA LEU A 277 13.68 -12.80 -3.02
C LEU A 277 13.13 -13.15 -4.39
N GLU A 278 13.54 -14.28 -4.96
CA GLU A 278 13.04 -14.72 -6.27
C GLU A 278 11.59 -15.26 -6.18
N SER A 279 11.21 -15.83 -5.03
CA SER A 279 9.87 -16.40 -4.83
C SER A 279 9.43 -16.39 -3.37
N GLU A 280 8.14 -16.60 -3.15
CA GLU A 280 7.57 -16.83 -1.80
C GLU A 280 8.11 -18.12 -1.17
N ASN A 281 8.46 -19.12 -1.98
CA ASN A 281 9.08 -20.34 -1.47
C ASN A 281 10.43 -20.07 -0.78
N ASP A 282 11.24 -19.15 -1.33
CA ASP A 282 12.51 -18.76 -0.70
C ASP A 282 12.28 -18.11 0.67
N LEU A 283 11.23 -17.28 0.78
CA LEU A 283 10.84 -16.70 2.06
C LEU A 283 10.44 -17.77 3.06
N ASN A 284 9.62 -18.73 2.62
CA ASN A 284 9.16 -19.83 3.47
C ASN A 284 10.32 -20.73 3.92
N LEU A 285 11.29 -21.01 3.04
CA LEU A 285 12.51 -21.74 3.37
C LEU A 285 13.32 -20.99 4.44
N LEU A 286 13.62 -19.71 4.23
CA LEU A 286 14.35 -18.88 5.20
C LEU A 286 13.64 -18.84 6.56
N ARG A 287 12.31 -18.73 6.56
CA ARG A 287 11.49 -18.72 7.77
C ARG A 287 11.60 -20.02 8.55
N GLU A 288 11.44 -21.18 7.89
CA GLU A 288 11.53 -22.46 8.56
C GLU A 288 12.94 -22.77 9.04
N TRP A 289 13.97 -22.47 8.26
CA TRP A 289 15.35 -22.59 8.74
C TRP A 289 15.67 -21.69 9.92
N ALA A 290 15.22 -20.44 9.91
CA ALA A 290 15.41 -19.53 11.04
C ALA A 290 14.72 -20.06 12.31
N LYS A 291 13.54 -20.67 12.16
CA LYS A 291 12.79 -21.30 13.25
C LYS A 291 13.52 -22.51 13.81
N VAL A 292 14.01 -23.41 12.95
CA VAL A 292 14.74 -24.64 13.37
C VAL A 292 16.07 -24.30 14.03
N LEU A 293 16.75 -23.27 13.56
CA LEU A 293 18.01 -22.77 14.11
C LEU A 293 17.83 -21.87 15.35
N GLU A 294 16.59 -21.59 15.77
CA GLU A 294 16.27 -20.61 16.83
C GLU A 294 16.94 -19.25 16.57
N HIS A 295 17.02 -18.85 15.29
CA HIS A 295 17.74 -17.66 14.86
C HIS A 295 16.92 -16.38 15.11
N PRO A 296 17.52 -15.28 15.60
CA PRO A 296 16.79 -14.03 15.92
C PRO A 296 16.11 -13.38 14.72
N ALA A 297 16.58 -13.60 13.49
CA ALA A 297 15.91 -13.14 12.27
C ALA A 297 14.51 -13.73 12.07
N PHE A 298 14.15 -14.81 12.80
CA PHE A 298 12.83 -15.44 12.71
C PHE A 298 11.70 -14.46 13.01
N GLU A 299 11.86 -13.56 13.99
CA GLU A 299 10.83 -12.58 14.33
C GLU A 299 10.51 -11.64 13.16
N PHE A 300 11.51 -11.18 12.44
CA PHE A 300 11.32 -10.39 11.21
C PHE A 300 10.70 -11.23 10.09
N LEU A 301 11.15 -12.47 9.91
CA LEU A 301 10.69 -13.36 8.83
C LEU A 301 9.26 -13.88 9.01
N LYS A 302 8.61 -13.68 10.16
CA LYS A 302 7.18 -14.00 10.36
C LYS A 302 6.28 -13.15 9.44
N GLU A 303 6.50 -11.85 9.43
CA GLU A 303 5.73 -10.87 8.66
C GLU A 303 6.69 -9.82 8.06
N PRO A 304 7.58 -10.19 7.13
CA PRO A 304 8.58 -9.29 6.59
C PRO A 304 7.97 -8.32 5.57
N PHE A 305 8.53 -7.14 5.46
CA PHE A 305 8.40 -6.36 4.25
C PHE A 305 9.28 -7.00 3.18
N TRP A 306 8.68 -7.65 2.19
CA TRP A 306 9.41 -8.31 1.14
C TRP A 306 8.81 -8.04 -0.24
N HIS A 307 9.64 -8.17 -1.26
CA HIS A 307 9.26 -7.95 -2.65
C HIS A 307 9.84 -9.06 -3.55
N ASN A 308 9.04 -9.52 -4.51
CA ASN A 308 9.50 -10.50 -5.48
C ASN A 308 10.41 -9.83 -6.52
N ASN A 309 11.65 -10.33 -6.63
CA ASN A 309 12.60 -9.93 -7.68
C ASN A 309 12.46 -10.89 -8.87
N GLN A 310 11.58 -10.55 -9.81
CA GLN A 310 11.34 -11.36 -11.02
C GLN A 310 12.56 -11.34 -11.94
N GLY A 311 13.53 -12.16 -11.65
CA GLY A 311 14.68 -12.33 -12.52
C GLY A 311 16.00 -12.52 -11.80
N ARG A 312 16.96 -13.10 -12.52
CA ARG A 312 18.30 -13.46 -12.05
C ARG A 312 19.25 -12.26 -11.91
N HIS A 313 18.73 -11.04 -12.01
CA HIS A 313 19.52 -9.81 -11.98
C HIS A 313 19.04 -8.88 -10.87
N PRO A 314 19.96 -8.17 -10.20
CA PRO A 314 19.62 -7.23 -9.14
C PRO A 314 18.94 -5.93 -9.63
N ARG A 315 18.73 -5.79 -10.94
CA ARG A 315 18.30 -4.52 -11.56
C ARG A 315 16.94 -4.03 -11.07
N GLU A 316 15.95 -4.95 -10.98
CA GLU A 316 14.61 -4.59 -10.55
C GLU A 316 14.55 -4.28 -9.06
N ALA A 317 15.15 -5.14 -8.21
CA ALA A 317 15.27 -4.89 -6.78
C ALA A 317 15.99 -3.58 -6.48
N ARG A 318 17.09 -3.29 -7.20
CA ARG A 318 17.78 -1.99 -7.08
C ARG A 318 16.91 -0.81 -7.46
N ALA A 319 16.21 -0.88 -8.59
CA ALA A 319 15.36 0.21 -9.04
C ALA A 319 14.21 0.49 -8.05
N HIS A 320 13.61 -0.56 -7.48
CA HIS A 320 12.59 -0.45 -6.45
C HIS A 320 13.18 0.06 -5.12
N PHE A 321 14.32 -0.49 -4.69
CA PHE A 321 14.99 -0.07 -3.46
C PHE A 321 15.41 1.40 -3.48
N PHE A 322 16.00 1.89 -4.57
CA PHE A 322 16.38 3.29 -4.67
C PHE A 322 15.17 4.22 -4.74
N ALA A 323 14.06 3.78 -5.34
CA ALA A 323 12.82 4.53 -5.27
C ALA A 323 12.29 4.63 -3.82
N LEU A 324 12.39 3.56 -3.03
CA LEU A 324 12.09 3.60 -1.59
C LEU A 324 13.06 4.52 -0.83
N LYS A 325 14.36 4.46 -1.16
CA LYS A 325 15.39 5.26 -0.51
C LYS A 325 15.28 6.75 -0.82
N ASP A 326 14.77 7.12 -1.99
CA ASP A 326 14.45 8.51 -2.32
C ASP A 326 13.34 9.09 -1.41
N ILE A 327 12.51 8.22 -0.85
CA ILE A 327 11.41 8.59 0.05
C ILE A 327 11.82 8.44 1.52
N LYS A 328 12.45 7.31 1.88
CA LYS A 328 12.96 6.99 3.21
C LYS A 328 14.47 6.73 3.13
N SER A 329 15.26 7.77 3.37
CA SER A 329 16.72 7.76 3.16
C SER A 329 17.48 6.75 4.03
N ASP A 330 16.92 6.38 5.18
CA ASP A 330 17.47 5.45 6.15
C ASP A 330 17.02 3.99 5.96
N ILE A 331 16.20 3.70 4.92
CA ILE A 331 15.76 2.33 4.66
C ILE A 331 16.94 1.44 4.30
N LEU A 332 16.93 0.23 4.87
CA LEU A 332 17.89 -0.82 4.58
C LEU A 332 17.25 -1.93 3.75
N GLY A 333 18.03 -2.64 2.97
CA GLY A 333 17.53 -3.71 2.13
C GLY A 333 18.48 -4.88 2.01
N VAL A 334 17.94 -6.06 1.78
CA VAL A 334 18.69 -7.27 1.46
C VAL A 334 18.08 -7.92 0.22
N LEU A 335 18.92 -8.21 -0.78
CA LEU A 335 18.55 -9.01 -1.95
C LEU A 335 19.29 -10.33 -1.88
N ILE A 336 18.59 -11.45 -2.01
CA ILE A 336 19.20 -12.78 -2.12
C ILE A 336 18.89 -13.35 -3.49
N LEU A 337 19.93 -13.74 -4.20
CA LEU A 337 19.88 -14.33 -5.54
C LEU A 337 20.30 -15.80 -5.48
N ASP A 338 19.75 -16.59 -6.39
CA ASP A 338 20.21 -17.97 -6.62
C ASP A 338 21.64 -18.03 -7.17
N GLY A 339 22.30 -19.13 -6.94
CA GLY A 339 23.64 -19.41 -7.42
C GLY A 339 23.71 -19.45 -8.96
N ASP A 340 22.82 -20.18 -9.59
CA ASP A 340 22.69 -20.31 -11.06
C ASP A 340 24.01 -20.64 -11.80
N ASN A 341 24.99 -21.18 -11.10
CA ASN A 341 26.37 -21.38 -11.62
C ASN A 341 26.96 -20.08 -12.20
N ARG A 342 26.75 -18.94 -11.55
CA ARG A 342 27.06 -17.63 -12.09
C ARG A 342 27.82 -16.76 -11.10
N LYS A 343 28.85 -16.07 -11.55
CA LYS A 343 29.52 -15.02 -10.78
C LYS A 343 28.96 -13.66 -11.18
N LEU A 344 28.51 -12.89 -10.19
CA LEU A 344 28.13 -11.50 -10.41
C LEU A 344 29.39 -10.61 -10.49
N PRO A 345 29.42 -9.60 -11.38
CA PRO A 345 30.43 -8.56 -11.37
C PRO A 345 30.41 -7.80 -10.04
N GLU A 346 31.59 -7.34 -9.56
CA GLU A 346 31.72 -6.61 -8.28
C GLU A 346 30.76 -5.40 -8.17
N HIS A 347 30.59 -4.65 -9.27
CA HIS A 347 29.68 -3.50 -9.29
C HIS A 347 28.21 -3.87 -9.14
N GLU A 348 27.83 -5.14 -9.38
CA GLU A 348 26.48 -5.63 -9.12
C GLU A 348 26.27 -6.05 -7.68
N LEU A 349 27.33 -6.27 -6.92
CA LEU A 349 27.29 -6.63 -5.50
C LEU A 349 27.33 -5.41 -4.56
N SER A 350 27.55 -4.21 -5.12
CA SER A 350 27.65 -2.99 -4.34
C SER A 350 26.42 -2.11 -4.56
N ALA A 351 25.70 -1.79 -3.49
CA ALA A 351 24.62 -0.82 -3.50
C ALA A 351 24.51 -0.16 -2.11
N ASP A 352 24.39 1.16 -2.08
CA ASP A 352 24.31 1.92 -0.84
C ASP A 352 23.01 1.60 -0.07
N GLY A 353 23.13 0.94 1.09
CA GLY A 353 22.02 0.51 1.94
C GLY A 353 21.32 -0.77 1.47
N LEU A 354 21.71 -1.37 0.32
CA LEU A 354 21.19 -2.64 -0.16
C LEU A 354 22.30 -3.69 -0.18
N ALA A 355 22.24 -4.65 0.72
CA ALA A 355 23.11 -5.81 0.70
C ALA A 355 22.65 -6.80 -0.37
N ILE A 356 23.57 -7.20 -1.26
CA ILE A 356 23.27 -8.16 -2.31
C ILE A 356 24.01 -9.45 -2.00
N LEU A 357 23.25 -10.48 -1.68
CA LEU A 357 23.71 -11.80 -1.31
C LEU A 357 23.42 -12.78 -2.44
N ARG A 358 24.16 -13.88 -2.47
CA ARG A 358 23.98 -14.94 -3.43
C ARG A 358 24.24 -16.29 -2.78
N TRP A 359 23.42 -17.29 -3.11
CA TRP A 359 23.68 -18.67 -2.72
C TRP A 359 24.91 -19.23 -3.46
N ARG A 360 25.74 -20.02 -2.77
CA ARG A 360 26.87 -20.74 -3.41
C ARG A 360 26.36 -21.89 -4.23
N ARG A 361 25.41 -22.67 -3.66
CA ARG A 361 24.73 -23.73 -4.40
C ARG A 361 23.82 -23.15 -5.47
N TYR A 362 23.36 -23.99 -6.40
CA TYR A 362 22.60 -23.56 -7.57
C TYR A 362 21.36 -22.71 -7.23
N GLU A 363 20.60 -23.14 -6.25
CA GLU A 363 19.38 -22.46 -5.73
C GLU A 363 19.18 -22.79 -4.25
N ALA A 364 18.27 -22.11 -3.57
CA ALA A 364 17.97 -22.32 -2.15
C ALA A 364 17.54 -23.74 -1.84
N GLU A 365 16.79 -24.40 -2.72
CA GLU A 365 16.34 -25.77 -2.55
C GLU A 365 17.49 -26.81 -2.51
N ASN A 366 18.67 -26.47 -3.01
CA ASN A 366 19.82 -27.36 -2.91
C ASN A 366 20.28 -27.62 -1.46
N TYR A 367 19.88 -26.73 -0.52
CA TYR A 367 20.17 -26.92 0.91
C TYR A 367 19.23 -27.90 1.60
N LEU A 368 18.17 -28.36 0.91
CA LEU A 368 17.28 -29.42 1.34
C LEU A 368 17.79 -30.83 1.00
N ILE A 369 18.86 -30.94 0.19
CA ILE A 369 19.41 -32.23 -0.24
C ILE A 369 20.19 -32.85 0.92
N ASN A 370 19.45 -33.45 1.85
CA ASN A 370 19.95 -34.25 2.94
C ASN A 370 19.15 -35.57 2.96
N PRO A 371 19.78 -36.72 2.67
CA PRO A 371 19.11 -38.02 2.59
C PRO A 371 18.32 -38.39 3.86
N GLU A 372 18.85 -38.07 5.05
CA GLU A 372 18.21 -38.42 6.33
C GLU A 372 16.98 -37.54 6.59
N ALA A 373 17.08 -36.23 6.32
CA ALA A 373 15.98 -35.31 6.44
C ALA A 373 14.83 -35.64 5.46
N LEU A 374 15.17 -35.94 4.19
CA LEU A 374 14.20 -36.35 3.17
C LEU A 374 13.51 -37.65 3.49
N ALA A 375 14.26 -38.66 4.00
CA ALA A 375 13.66 -39.92 4.44
C ALA A 375 12.71 -39.72 5.64
N ARG A 376 13.09 -38.90 6.60
CA ARG A 376 12.27 -38.55 7.77
C ARG A 376 10.98 -37.82 7.34
N TYR A 377 11.07 -36.90 6.38
CA TYR A 377 9.90 -36.19 5.83
C TYR A 377 8.89 -37.21 5.23
N VAL A 378 9.35 -38.13 4.37
CA VAL A 378 8.49 -39.20 3.78
C VAL A 378 7.87 -40.06 4.85
N GLN A 379 8.64 -40.49 5.85
CA GLN A 379 8.15 -41.32 6.95
C GLN A 379 7.11 -40.62 7.83
N GLY A 380 7.16 -39.30 7.93
CA GLY A 380 6.19 -38.47 8.67
C GLY A 380 4.82 -38.33 8.01
N ILE A 381 4.76 -38.49 6.68
CA ILE A 381 3.52 -38.29 5.88
C ILE A 381 2.82 -39.64 5.59
N GLU A 382 3.57 -40.69 5.28
CA GLU A 382 3.03 -41.99 4.91
C GLU A 382 2.54 -42.77 6.14
N PRO A 383 1.47 -43.57 5.99
CA PRO A 383 1.10 -44.56 7.04
C PRO A 383 2.24 -45.54 7.33
N ASP A 384 2.43 -45.90 8.59
CA ASP A 384 3.57 -46.72 9.12
C ASP A 384 3.94 -47.96 8.28
N LEU A 385 2.96 -48.57 7.62
CA LEU A 385 3.18 -49.79 6.83
C LEU A 385 3.94 -49.57 5.53
N PHE A 386 3.81 -48.37 4.91
CA PHE A 386 4.40 -48.02 3.61
C PHE A 386 5.52 -47.02 3.71
N ALA A 387 5.68 -46.36 4.84
CA ALA A 387 6.63 -45.27 5.06
C ALA A 387 8.09 -45.69 4.79
N ALA A 388 8.51 -46.85 5.32
CA ALA A 388 9.88 -47.30 5.13
C ALA A 388 10.20 -47.70 3.68
N PRO A 389 9.34 -48.45 2.94
CA PRO A 389 9.56 -48.73 1.53
C PRO A 389 9.57 -47.49 0.67
N SER A 390 8.67 -46.52 0.88
CA SER A 390 8.61 -45.25 0.14
C SER A 390 9.88 -44.44 0.36
N ALA A 391 10.34 -44.27 1.58
CA ALA A 391 11.59 -43.57 1.86
C ALA A 391 12.79 -44.27 1.22
N GLU A 392 12.89 -45.61 1.28
CA GLU A 392 13.99 -46.35 0.67
C GLU A 392 14.03 -46.20 -0.87
N ASN A 393 12.87 -46.19 -1.54
CA ASN A 393 12.78 -45.92 -2.98
C ASN A 393 13.35 -44.54 -3.34
N GLY A 394 12.96 -43.53 -2.59
CA GLY A 394 13.50 -42.16 -2.76
C GLY A 394 15.02 -42.09 -2.51
N LEU A 395 15.51 -42.76 -1.43
CA LEU A 395 16.94 -42.85 -1.12
C LEU A 395 17.72 -43.57 -2.21
N ASN A 396 17.18 -44.63 -2.80
CA ASN A 396 17.79 -45.35 -3.93
C ASN A 396 17.90 -44.47 -5.17
N PHE A 397 16.90 -43.64 -5.42
CA PHE A 397 16.99 -42.60 -6.48
C PHE A 397 18.17 -41.66 -6.22
N LEU A 398 18.29 -41.09 -5.01
CA LEU A 398 19.37 -40.16 -4.67
C LEU A 398 20.75 -40.84 -4.76
N ARG A 399 20.91 -42.11 -4.28
CA ARG A 399 22.16 -42.85 -4.42
C ARG A 399 22.62 -43.00 -5.88
N ASN A 400 21.70 -43.15 -6.79
CA ASN A 400 22.00 -43.28 -8.22
C ASN A 400 22.28 -41.94 -8.90
N GLN A 401 21.74 -40.81 -8.38
CA GLN A 401 21.89 -39.49 -8.98
C GLN A 401 23.03 -38.67 -8.38
N LEU A 402 23.26 -38.78 -7.07
CA LEU A 402 24.26 -37.98 -6.37
C LEU A 402 25.65 -38.65 -6.44
N PRO A 403 26.72 -37.87 -6.57
CA PRO A 403 28.06 -38.36 -6.30
C PRO A 403 28.14 -38.96 -4.88
N PRO A 404 28.87 -40.07 -4.67
CA PRO A 404 28.98 -40.68 -3.34
C PRO A 404 29.48 -39.72 -2.25
N ALA A 405 30.30 -38.75 -2.59
CA ALA A 405 30.78 -37.73 -1.67
C ALA A 405 29.65 -36.84 -1.17
N VAL A 406 28.70 -36.43 -2.03
CA VAL A 406 27.54 -35.60 -1.70
C VAL A 406 26.51 -36.42 -0.89
N TYR A 407 26.25 -37.66 -1.32
CA TYR A 407 25.29 -38.51 -0.63
C TYR A 407 25.72 -38.81 0.82
N ASN A 408 27.02 -39.12 1.03
CA ASN A 408 27.55 -39.48 2.36
C ASN A 408 27.87 -38.24 3.23
N ASN A 409 28.04 -37.06 2.65
CA ASN A 409 28.30 -35.80 3.37
C ASN A 409 27.57 -34.64 2.69
N PRO A 410 26.24 -34.52 2.88
CA PRO A 410 25.42 -33.50 2.24
C PRO A 410 25.71 -32.06 2.72
N LEU A 411 26.40 -31.91 3.85
CA LEU A 411 26.77 -30.61 4.40
C LEU A 411 28.00 -30.01 3.74
N ALA A 412 28.86 -30.83 3.10
CA ALA A 412 30.06 -30.35 2.45
C ALA A 412 29.75 -29.59 1.15
N ASP A 413 30.57 -28.60 0.86
CA ASP A 413 30.55 -27.91 -0.43
C ASP A 413 31.02 -28.86 -1.54
N HIS A 414 30.26 -28.91 -2.63
CA HIS A 414 30.57 -29.77 -3.75
C HIS A 414 30.06 -29.17 -5.06
N GLU A 415 30.89 -29.12 -6.08
CA GLU A 415 30.62 -28.54 -7.40
C GLU A 415 29.31 -29.08 -8.04
N TYR A 416 28.97 -30.33 -7.79
CA TYR A 416 27.73 -30.93 -8.28
C TYR A 416 26.48 -30.16 -7.82
N LEU A 417 26.46 -29.71 -6.55
CA LEU A 417 25.34 -28.94 -6.00
C LEU A 417 25.34 -27.48 -6.47
N ASP A 418 26.50 -26.98 -6.94
CA ASP A 418 26.61 -25.62 -7.47
C ASP A 418 26.06 -25.50 -8.91
N VAL A 419 26.00 -26.62 -9.64
CA VAL A 419 25.59 -26.63 -11.05
C VAL A 419 24.27 -27.38 -11.32
N THR A 420 23.75 -28.12 -10.35
CA THR A 420 22.56 -28.96 -10.51
C THR A 420 21.36 -28.36 -9.78
N PRO A 421 20.27 -27.97 -10.48
CA PRO A 421 19.07 -27.44 -9.84
C PRO A 421 18.29 -28.55 -9.08
N ALA A 422 18.23 -28.46 -7.77
CA ALA A 422 17.55 -29.45 -6.93
C ALA A 422 16.04 -29.46 -7.14
N SER A 423 15.43 -28.26 -7.30
CA SER A 423 13.98 -28.13 -7.49
C SER A 423 13.45 -28.71 -8.80
N LYS A 424 14.32 -28.88 -9.82
CA LYS A 424 13.93 -29.37 -11.14
C LYS A 424 14.31 -30.82 -11.39
N THR A 425 15.28 -31.36 -10.66
CA THR A 425 15.87 -32.67 -10.94
C THR A 425 15.85 -33.58 -9.72
N LEU A 426 16.45 -33.17 -8.61
CA LEU A 426 16.68 -34.05 -7.47
C LEU A 426 15.43 -34.26 -6.62
N LEU A 427 14.78 -33.18 -6.20
CA LEU A 427 13.59 -33.23 -5.37
C LEU A 427 12.38 -33.87 -6.10
N PRO A 428 12.01 -33.46 -7.33
CA PRO A 428 10.94 -34.13 -8.05
C PRO A 428 11.17 -35.61 -8.25
N GLY A 429 12.39 -36.01 -8.64
CA GLY A 429 12.73 -37.43 -8.86
C GLY A 429 12.72 -38.25 -7.56
N PHE A 430 13.16 -37.67 -6.44
CA PHE A 430 13.08 -38.30 -5.13
C PHE A 430 11.62 -38.57 -4.74
N PHE A 431 10.75 -37.55 -4.80
CA PHE A 431 9.34 -37.68 -4.42
C PHE A 431 8.54 -38.55 -5.38
N GLU A 432 8.84 -38.53 -6.67
CA GLU A 432 8.26 -39.46 -7.63
C GLU A 432 8.62 -40.91 -7.29
N ALA A 433 9.89 -41.17 -7.01
CA ALA A 433 10.35 -42.54 -6.59
C ALA A 433 9.75 -42.95 -5.26
N ALA A 434 9.54 -42.04 -4.33
CA ALA A 434 8.87 -42.29 -3.06
C ALA A 434 7.35 -42.51 -3.20
N GLY A 435 6.74 -42.16 -4.36
CA GLY A 435 5.29 -42.24 -4.56
C GLY A 435 4.51 -41.08 -3.92
N LEU A 436 5.18 -40.01 -3.53
CA LEU A 436 4.60 -38.83 -2.86
C LEU A 436 4.84 -37.57 -3.69
N PRO A 437 3.92 -37.16 -4.56
CA PRO A 437 4.10 -35.92 -5.32
C PRO A 437 4.10 -34.71 -4.39
N LEU A 438 5.21 -33.95 -4.41
CA LEU A 438 5.37 -32.70 -3.70
C LEU A 438 5.68 -31.59 -4.71
N THR A 439 4.98 -30.48 -4.59
CA THR A 439 5.20 -29.32 -5.46
C THR A 439 6.31 -28.40 -4.93
N LYS A 440 6.88 -27.58 -5.81
CA LYS A 440 7.94 -26.65 -5.43
C LYS A 440 7.51 -25.75 -4.28
N ASP A 441 6.26 -25.30 -4.27
CA ASP A 441 5.71 -24.38 -3.26
C ASP A 441 5.56 -25.02 -1.88
N GLU A 442 5.75 -26.36 -1.77
CA GLU A 442 5.66 -27.11 -0.51
C GLU A 442 7.03 -27.54 0.02
N TYR A 443 8.14 -27.25 -0.67
CA TYR A 443 9.47 -27.69 -0.25
C TYR A 443 9.92 -27.14 1.10
N TYR A 444 9.40 -26.00 1.55
CA TYR A 444 9.66 -25.48 2.89
C TYR A 444 9.21 -26.41 4.02
N LEU A 445 8.27 -27.33 3.75
CA LEU A 445 7.84 -28.35 4.73
C LEU A 445 8.97 -29.35 5.05
N ILE A 446 9.90 -29.56 4.10
CA ILE A 446 11.11 -30.36 4.33
C ILE A 446 12.01 -29.61 5.30
N ALA A 447 12.25 -28.32 5.06
CA ALA A 447 13.05 -27.45 5.93
C ALA A 447 12.54 -27.46 7.38
N ALA A 448 11.21 -27.45 7.57
CA ALA A 448 10.56 -27.47 8.87
C ALA A 448 10.83 -28.77 9.68
N GLN A 449 11.23 -29.85 9.00
CA GLN A 449 11.53 -31.15 9.64
C GLN A 449 13.04 -31.48 9.72
N MET A 450 13.90 -30.59 9.22
CA MET A 450 15.34 -30.72 9.38
C MET A 450 15.74 -30.52 10.85
N LEU A 451 16.82 -31.17 11.26
CA LEU A 451 17.47 -30.87 12.53
C LEU A 451 18.50 -29.75 12.34
N SER A 452 18.85 -29.04 13.39
CA SER A 452 19.79 -27.90 13.30
C SER A 452 21.16 -28.32 12.77
N GLU A 453 21.62 -29.52 13.09
CA GLU A 453 22.88 -30.11 12.60
C GLU A 453 22.82 -30.57 11.12
N GLU A 454 21.63 -30.67 10.54
CA GLU A 454 21.43 -31.06 9.14
C GLU A 454 21.36 -29.86 8.20
N ILE A 455 21.27 -28.65 8.74
CA ILE A 455 21.23 -27.41 7.97
C ILE A 455 22.67 -26.96 7.69
N PRO A 456 23.07 -26.80 6.40
CA PRO A 456 24.40 -26.31 6.05
C PRO A 456 24.71 -24.93 6.63
N SER A 457 25.99 -24.71 7.00
CA SER A 457 26.43 -23.46 7.64
C SER A 457 26.13 -22.20 6.86
N GLU A 458 26.10 -22.27 5.52
CA GLU A 458 25.80 -21.14 4.65
C GLU A 458 24.39 -20.59 4.87
N VAL A 459 23.41 -21.45 5.22
CA VAL A 459 22.05 -21.01 5.55
C VAL A 459 22.07 -20.09 6.77
N LYS A 460 22.82 -20.48 7.81
CA LYS A 460 23.01 -19.66 9.01
C LYS A 460 23.75 -18.37 8.68
N GLU A 461 24.83 -18.45 7.88
CA GLU A 461 25.55 -17.25 7.40
C GLU A 461 24.63 -16.26 6.68
N LYS A 462 23.68 -16.74 5.86
CA LYS A 462 22.72 -15.87 5.18
C LYS A 462 21.72 -15.24 6.16
N LEU A 463 21.25 -16.00 7.16
CA LEU A 463 20.37 -15.47 8.20
C LEU A 463 21.08 -14.42 9.07
N ASP A 464 22.36 -14.66 9.43
CA ASP A 464 23.21 -13.68 10.13
C ASP A 464 23.34 -12.39 9.31
N LEU A 465 23.65 -12.52 8.00
CA LEU A 465 23.80 -11.37 7.11
C LEU A 465 22.47 -10.59 6.92
N ILE A 466 21.31 -11.27 6.84
CA ILE A 466 20.01 -10.60 6.82
C ILE A 466 19.82 -9.80 8.12
N TYR A 467 20.09 -10.42 9.26
CA TYR A 467 19.92 -9.82 10.57
C TYR A 467 20.77 -8.56 10.75
N GLU A 468 22.05 -8.64 10.37
CA GLU A 468 22.99 -7.52 10.44
C GLU A 468 22.66 -6.41 9.43
N ALA A 469 22.42 -6.77 8.16
CA ALA A 469 22.19 -5.80 7.09
C ALA A 469 20.88 -5.01 7.26
N LEU A 470 19.89 -5.57 7.93
CA LEU A 470 18.63 -4.89 8.25
C LEU A 470 18.65 -4.20 9.64
N GLY A 471 19.78 -4.25 10.36
CA GLY A 471 19.93 -3.59 11.67
C GLY A 471 18.98 -4.15 12.74
N LEU A 472 18.58 -5.42 12.65
CA LEU A 472 17.57 -6.00 13.54
C LEU A 472 18.05 -6.12 15.00
N GLY A 473 19.37 -6.08 15.24
CA GLY A 473 19.97 -6.09 16.56
C GLY A 473 19.84 -4.77 17.32
N ASP A 474 19.84 -3.65 16.62
CA ASP A 474 19.82 -2.31 17.22
C ASP A 474 18.42 -1.90 17.68
N SER A 475 17.37 -2.52 17.16
CA SER A 475 15.97 -2.24 17.51
C SER A 475 15.59 -2.69 18.93
N GLN A 476 16.32 -3.62 19.55
CA GLN A 476 16.06 -4.09 20.92
C GLN A 476 16.61 -3.15 22.00
N THR A 477 17.46 -2.16 21.64
CA THR A 477 18.08 -1.26 22.60
C THR A 477 17.32 0.08 22.77
N GLN A 478 16.30 0.34 21.95
CA GLN A 478 15.47 1.56 22.04
C GLN A 478 14.15 1.36 22.81
N GLU A 479 13.86 0.17 23.32
CA GLU A 479 12.66 -0.13 24.13
C GLU A 479 12.97 -0.36 25.63
N LEU A 480 14.09 0.16 26.16
CA LEU A 480 14.39 0.15 27.61
C LEU A 480 14.28 1.53 28.23
#